data_1f9990c6411803de956b010fe6162f01
#
_entry.id   1f9990c6411803de956b010fe6162f01
#
_cell.length_a   1.000
_cell.length_b   1.000
_cell.length_c   1.000
_cell.angle_alpha   90.00
_cell.angle_beta   90.00
_cell.angle_gamma   90.00
#
_symmetry.space_group_name_H-M   'P 1'
#
loop_
_entity.id
_entity.type
_entity.pdbx_description
1 polymer ?
#
loop_
_entity_poly.entity_id
_entity_poly.type
_entity_poly.pdbx_seq_one_letter_code
_entity_poly.pdbx_strand_id
1 'polypeptide(L)'
;MSRLKPFPSPAIVGVALLRLAILLCASPLAAQSNDNNFLLLLASGFLCDPGEASACPVTAKSNQGDSYEMSGAGTLEVQSKSVRAAGTYTHRSPSGSVLETGVWLAGELVSFNSYGAAPNALPRQGWASGPALFALKRLPMPSGPVPTGGLAVLRIRLAPLQGPSRNAVLQVNCALGHVPRERSVEGIRLSIEGNANDFSEEGSGRVMFLSTRPEVSAAVKTPQQEPAPDSVELPSTR
;
A
#
# COMPACT_ATOMS: atom_id res chain seq x y z
N MET A 1 -38.81 -56.28 -51.03
CA MET A 1 -38.95 -55.43 -49.82
C MET A 1 -37.95 -55.88 -48.77
N SER A 2 -36.77 -55.29 -48.79
CA SER A 2 -35.64 -55.61 -47.86
C SER A 2 -35.57 -54.56 -46.82
N ARG A 3 -35.72 -54.95 -45.53
CA ARG A 3 -35.63 -54.07 -44.34
C ARG A 3 -34.17 -53.90 -43.94
N LEU A 4 -33.68 -52.68 -44.04
CA LEU A 4 -32.39 -52.25 -43.48
C LEU A 4 -32.49 -52.10 -41.98
N LYS A 5 -31.56 -52.75 -41.25
CA LYS A 5 -31.38 -52.60 -39.79
C LYS A 5 -30.64 -51.29 -39.51
N PRO A 6 -31.00 -50.51 -38.49
CA PRO A 6 -30.25 -49.31 -38.13
C PRO A 6 -28.97 -49.67 -37.37
N PHE A 7 -27.86 -48.98 -37.76
CA PHE A 7 -26.58 -49.04 -37.06
C PHE A 7 -26.66 -48.24 -35.73
N PRO A 8 -26.02 -48.70 -34.67
CA PRO A 8 -25.95 -47.93 -33.43
C PRO A 8 -24.98 -46.77 -33.59
N SER A 9 -25.43 -45.59 -33.09
CA SER A 9 -24.75 -44.30 -33.16
C SER A 9 -23.50 -44.30 -32.23
N PRO A 10 -22.32 -43.80 -32.69
CA PRO A 10 -21.08 -43.80 -31.88
C PRO A 10 -20.97 -42.64 -30.88
N ALA A 11 -22.11 -42.05 -30.45
CA ALA A 11 -22.11 -40.80 -29.66
C ALA A 11 -21.96 -40.98 -28.16
N ILE A 12 -21.89 -42.20 -27.61
CA ILE A 12 -21.95 -42.40 -26.12
C ILE A 12 -20.56 -42.60 -25.50
N VAL A 13 -19.51 -42.92 -26.28
CA VAL A 13 -18.18 -43.23 -25.71
C VAL A 13 -17.33 -41.97 -25.46
N GLY A 14 -17.65 -40.83 -26.10
CA GLY A 14 -16.87 -39.59 -25.97
C GLY A 14 -17.09 -38.76 -24.69
N VAL A 15 -18.24 -38.95 -24.03
CA VAL A 15 -18.61 -38.06 -22.87
C VAL A 15 -17.99 -38.51 -21.54
N ALA A 16 -17.63 -39.79 -21.41
CA ALA A 16 -17.05 -40.31 -20.16
C ALA A 16 -15.56 -39.94 -19.98
N LEU A 17 -14.79 -39.79 -21.09
CA LEU A 17 -13.37 -39.41 -21.02
C LEU A 17 -13.14 -37.92 -20.81
N LEU A 18 -14.09 -37.06 -21.18
CA LEU A 18 -13.97 -35.60 -20.96
C LEU A 18 -14.22 -35.19 -19.51
N ARG A 19 -14.93 -35.98 -18.73
CA ARG A 19 -15.18 -35.68 -17.33
C ARG A 19 -14.02 -36.05 -16.39
N LEU A 20 -13.12 -36.94 -16.79
CA LEU A 20 -11.98 -37.35 -15.98
C LEU A 20 -10.79 -36.38 -16.10
N ALA A 21 -10.68 -35.63 -17.18
CA ALA A 21 -9.60 -34.66 -17.39
C ALA A 21 -9.80 -33.33 -16.62
N ILE A 22 -11.03 -33.00 -16.23
CA ILE A 22 -11.35 -31.73 -15.53
C ILE A 22 -11.09 -31.84 -14.01
N LEU A 23 -11.04 -33.03 -13.44
CA LEU A 23 -10.79 -33.19 -12.00
C LEU A 23 -9.32 -33.15 -11.59
N LEU A 24 -8.37 -33.19 -12.53
CA LEU A 24 -6.94 -33.20 -12.22
C LEU A 24 -6.26 -31.81 -12.26
N CYS A 25 -6.97 -30.76 -12.69
CA CYS A 25 -6.44 -29.40 -12.73
C CYS A 25 -6.97 -28.47 -11.63
N ALA A 26 -7.67 -29.00 -10.63
CA ALA A 26 -7.96 -28.25 -9.41
C ALA A 26 -6.73 -28.30 -8.49
N SER A 27 -5.61 -27.73 -8.94
CA SER A 27 -4.60 -27.26 -8.00
C SER A 27 -5.32 -26.29 -7.06
N PRO A 28 -5.29 -26.46 -5.74
CA PRO A 28 -5.72 -25.39 -4.87
C PRO A 28 -4.80 -24.22 -5.19
N LEU A 29 -5.30 -23.21 -5.91
CA LEU A 29 -4.76 -21.88 -5.77
C LEU A 29 -4.86 -21.62 -4.28
N ALA A 30 -3.76 -21.84 -3.56
CA ALA A 30 -3.59 -21.27 -2.25
C ALA A 30 -3.85 -19.78 -2.45
N ALA A 31 -5.04 -19.34 -2.09
CA ALA A 31 -5.38 -17.94 -2.04
C ALA A 31 -4.36 -17.37 -1.05
N GLN A 32 -3.28 -16.83 -1.57
CA GLN A 32 -2.42 -15.93 -0.82
C GLN A 32 -3.36 -14.78 -0.45
N SER A 33 -3.89 -14.85 0.75
CA SER A 33 -4.62 -13.76 1.36
C SER A 33 -3.61 -12.64 1.62
N ASN A 34 -3.24 -11.94 0.56
CA ASN A 34 -2.54 -10.68 0.64
C ASN A 34 -3.54 -9.62 1.12
N ASP A 35 -4.01 -9.75 2.37
CA ASP A 35 -4.70 -8.66 3.04
C ASP A 35 -3.67 -7.56 3.27
N ASN A 36 -3.37 -6.83 2.23
CA ASN A 36 -2.46 -5.72 2.28
C ASN A 36 -3.24 -4.50 2.78
N ASN A 37 -3.27 -4.35 4.09
CA ASN A 37 -3.79 -3.17 4.76
C ASN A 37 -2.63 -2.22 5.05
N PHE A 38 -2.80 -0.96 4.68
CA PHE A 38 -1.79 0.06 4.87
C PHE A 38 -2.36 1.24 5.64
N LEU A 39 -1.55 1.81 6.53
CA LEU A 39 -1.75 3.15 7.04
C LEU A 39 -1.08 4.12 6.06
N LEU A 40 -1.84 5.07 5.54
CA LEU A 40 -1.34 6.21 4.77
C LEU A 40 -1.04 7.36 5.73
N LEU A 41 0.16 7.91 5.63
CA LEU A 41 0.56 9.17 6.23
C LEU A 41 0.92 10.14 5.11
N LEU A 42 0.21 11.26 5.06
CA LEU A 42 0.39 12.32 4.09
C LEU A 42 0.81 13.58 4.86
N ALA A 43 2.10 13.90 4.87
CA ALA A 43 2.65 15.03 5.62
C ALA A 43 1.98 15.15 7.00
N SER A 44 2.03 14.10 7.80
CA SER A 44 1.36 14.04 9.10
C SER A 44 2.11 13.17 10.09
N GLY A 45 1.83 13.37 11.38
CA GLY A 45 2.43 12.61 12.46
C GLY A 45 3.95 12.80 12.54
N PHE A 46 4.68 11.70 12.63
CA PHE A 46 6.14 11.72 12.75
C PHE A 46 6.88 12.13 11.47
N LEU A 47 6.17 12.24 10.33
CA LEU A 47 6.77 12.74 9.09
C LEU A 47 7.06 14.24 9.15
N CYS A 48 6.36 14.98 10.03
CA CYS A 48 6.52 16.42 10.19
C CYS A 48 7.55 16.71 11.28
N ASP A 49 8.82 16.73 10.87
CA ASP A 49 9.91 17.12 11.80
C ASP A 49 9.96 18.66 11.91
N PRO A 50 9.89 19.23 13.13
CA PRO A 50 10.04 20.67 13.33
C PRO A 50 11.37 21.25 12.80
N GLY A 51 12.39 20.40 12.69
CA GLY A 51 13.71 20.77 12.14
C GLY A 51 13.77 20.79 10.62
N GLU A 52 12.74 20.27 9.92
CA GLU A 52 12.71 20.16 8.47
C GLU A 52 11.40 20.72 7.89
N ALA A 53 11.36 22.03 7.70
CA ALA A 53 10.17 22.74 7.21
C ALA A 53 9.67 22.23 5.84
N SER A 54 10.53 21.59 5.04
CA SER A 54 10.15 21.00 3.74
C SER A 54 9.42 19.66 3.86
N ALA A 55 9.36 19.04 5.05
CA ALA A 55 8.72 17.75 5.27
C ALA A 55 7.19 17.83 5.26
N CYS A 56 6.62 18.96 5.64
CA CYS A 56 5.19 19.21 5.73
C CYS A 56 4.85 20.67 5.45
N PRO A 57 3.74 20.89 4.73
CA PRO A 57 2.84 19.95 4.08
C PRO A 57 3.43 19.30 2.83
N VAL A 58 2.77 18.27 2.29
CA VAL A 58 3.08 17.78 0.95
C VAL A 58 2.38 18.66 -0.08
N THR A 59 3.06 18.93 -1.20
CA THR A 59 2.61 19.94 -2.17
C THR A 59 2.53 19.36 -3.57
N ALA A 60 1.43 19.65 -4.27
CA ALA A 60 1.29 19.48 -5.72
C ALA A 60 1.21 20.85 -6.39
N LYS A 61 1.91 21.03 -7.52
CA LYS A 61 1.96 22.29 -8.25
C LYS A 61 1.39 22.14 -9.66
N SER A 62 0.73 23.19 -10.13
CA SER A 62 0.36 23.31 -11.52
C SER A 62 1.48 23.96 -12.34
N ASN A 63 1.42 23.79 -13.66
CA ASN A 63 2.30 24.49 -14.61
C ASN A 63 2.12 26.02 -14.62
N GLN A 64 1.07 26.53 -13.98
CA GLN A 64 0.80 27.96 -13.81
C GLN A 64 1.35 28.50 -12.49
N GLY A 65 1.90 27.62 -11.63
CA GLY A 65 2.49 27.97 -10.35
C GLY A 65 1.54 27.95 -9.16
N ASP A 66 0.25 27.69 -9.36
CA ASP A 66 -0.68 27.41 -8.26
C ASP A 66 -0.28 26.13 -7.53
N SER A 67 -0.57 26.05 -6.26
CA SER A 67 -0.24 24.86 -5.47
C SER A 67 -1.33 24.45 -4.50
N TYR A 68 -1.45 23.12 -4.31
CA TYR A 68 -2.21 22.51 -3.22
C TYR A 68 -1.24 21.94 -2.19
N GLU A 69 -1.29 22.48 -1.00
CA GLU A 69 -0.63 21.97 0.19
C GLU A 69 -1.57 21.05 0.94
N MET A 70 -1.19 19.79 1.16
CA MET A 70 -2.07 18.78 1.76
C MET A 70 -1.40 18.08 2.94
N SER A 71 -2.21 17.71 3.94
CA SER A 71 -1.82 16.82 5.04
C SER A 71 -2.99 15.95 5.44
N GLY A 72 -2.69 14.78 6.01
CA GLY A 72 -3.74 13.88 6.46
C GLY A 72 -3.24 12.47 6.72
N ALA A 73 -4.17 11.59 7.08
CA ALA A 73 -3.87 10.19 7.34
C ALA A 73 -5.10 9.31 7.10
N GLY A 74 -4.87 8.00 7.03
CA GLY A 74 -5.97 7.05 6.91
C GLY A 74 -5.52 5.63 6.61
N THR A 75 -6.46 4.77 6.34
CA THR A 75 -6.23 3.35 6.05
C THR A 75 -6.63 3.01 4.62
N LEU A 76 -5.85 2.13 3.99
CA LEU A 76 -6.10 1.55 2.68
C LEU A 76 -6.25 0.04 2.83
N GLU A 77 -7.28 -0.53 2.23
CA GLU A 77 -7.50 -1.98 2.11
C GLU A 77 -7.46 -2.35 0.63
N VAL A 78 -6.36 -2.91 0.19
CA VAL A 78 -6.10 -3.09 -1.26
C VAL A 78 -7.03 -4.09 -1.91
N GLN A 79 -7.37 -5.18 -1.23
CA GLN A 79 -8.25 -6.23 -1.78
C GLN A 79 -9.67 -5.74 -1.98
N SER A 80 -10.22 -5.08 -0.98
CA SER A 80 -11.59 -4.54 -1.02
C SER A 80 -11.67 -3.22 -1.79
N LYS A 81 -10.52 -2.66 -2.22
CA LYS A 81 -10.40 -1.32 -2.79
C LYS A 81 -11.06 -0.25 -1.91
N SER A 82 -11.02 -0.45 -0.60
CA SER A 82 -11.60 0.50 0.34
C SER A 82 -10.52 1.45 0.89
N VAL A 83 -10.96 2.66 1.23
CA VAL A 83 -10.12 3.69 1.83
C VAL A 83 -10.92 4.47 2.86
N ARG A 84 -10.27 4.77 3.97
CA ARG A 84 -10.76 5.68 5.00
C ARG A 84 -9.65 6.65 5.34
N ALA A 85 -9.56 7.75 4.60
CA ALA A 85 -8.53 8.75 4.78
C ALA A 85 -9.13 10.15 4.67
N ALA A 86 -8.57 11.06 5.43
CA ALA A 86 -8.99 12.45 5.46
C ALA A 86 -7.85 13.36 5.87
N GLY A 87 -8.02 14.64 5.62
CA GLY A 87 -7.05 15.64 6.03
C GLY A 87 -7.46 17.05 5.65
N THR A 88 -6.49 17.95 5.69
CA THR A 88 -6.67 19.35 5.34
C THR A 88 -5.93 19.71 4.07
N TYR A 89 -6.37 20.76 3.40
CA TYR A 89 -5.65 21.34 2.28
C TYR A 89 -5.70 22.87 2.29
N THR A 90 -4.70 23.46 1.65
CA THR A 90 -4.63 24.89 1.33
C THR A 90 -4.27 25.04 -0.14
N HIS A 91 -5.10 25.74 -0.90
CA HIS A 91 -4.82 26.15 -2.28
C HIS A 91 -4.18 27.53 -2.26
N ARG A 92 -3.04 27.68 -2.92
CA ARG A 92 -2.31 28.94 -3.04
C ARG A 92 -2.13 29.35 -4.48
N SER A 93 -2.16 30.66 -4.69
CA SER A 93 -1.76 31.28 -5.95
C SER A 93 -0.24 31.18 -6.17
N PRO A 94 0.26 31.49 -7.38
CA PRO A 94 1.70 31.57 -7.66
C PRO A 94 2.45 32.60 -6.80
N SER A 95 1.75 33.63 -6.31
CA SER A 95 2.30 34.60 -5.38
C SER A 95 2.33 34.14 -3.91
N GLY A 96 1.84 32.92 -3.62
CA GLY A 96 1.77 32.37 -2.28
C GLY A 96 0.51 32.76 -1.49
N SER A 97 -0.37 33.61 -2.05
CA SER A 97 -1.62 34.00 -1.39
C SER A 97 -2.56 32.82 -1.26
N VAL A 98 -3.22 32.68 -0.09
CA VAL A 98 -4.22 31.65 0.11
C VAL A 98 -5.49 31.98 -0.68
N LEU A 99 -5.87 31.09 -1.59
CA LEU A 99 -7.08 31.19 -2.38
C LEU A 99 -8.24 30.44 -1.72
N GLU A 100 -7.95 29.28 -1.11
CA GLU A 100 -8.94 28.40 -0.53
C GLU A 100 -8.30 27.50 0.54
N THR A 101 -9.06 27.18 1.57
CA THR A 101 -8.72 26.15 2.58
C THR A 101 -9.90 25.23 2.80
N GLY A 102 -9.63 23.99 3.18
CA GLY A 102 -10.70 23.03 3.42
C GLY A 102 -10.18 21.69 3.93
N VAL A 103 -11.09 20.72 3.85
CA VAL A 103 -10.78 19.32 4.17
C VAL A 103 -10.91 18.45 2.92
N TRP A 104 -10.14 17.39 2.85
CA TRP A 104 -10.29 16.37 1.83
C TRP A 104 -10.72 15.05 2.48
N LEU A 105 -11.52 14.27 1.77
CA LEU A 105 -12.08 13.00 2.20
C LEU A 105 -11.89 11.99 1.07
N ALA A 106 -11.24 10.86 1.35
CA ALA A 106 -11.15 9.78 0.38
C ALA A 106 -12.41 8.91 0.41
N GLY A 107 -12.96 8.64 -0.78
CA GLY A 107 -14.16 7.82 -0.95
C GLY A 107 -13.89 6.46 -1.61
N GLU A 108 -12.81 6.34 -2.38
CA GLU A 108 -12.49 5.13 -3.13
C GLU A 108 -10.97 4.99 -3.33
N LEU A 109 -10.46 3.77 -3.16
CA LEU A 109 -9.13 3.37 -3.59
C LEU A 109 -9.22 2.83 -5.02
N VAL A 110 -8.82 3.62 -6.01
CA VAL A 110 -8.82 3.21 -7.42
C VAL A 110 -7.77 2.12 -7.66
N SER A 111 -6.54 2.36 -7.18
CA SER A 111 -5.44 1.40 -7.29
C SER A 111 -4.37 1.64 -6.23
N PHE A 112 -3.64 0.59 -5.90
CA PHE A 112 -2.41 0.64 -5.13
C PHE A 112 -1.38 -0.28 -5.77
N ASN A 113 -0.22 0.27 -6.10
CA ASN A 113 0.93 -0.47 -6.61
C ASN A 113 2.07 -0.37 -5.60
N SER A 114 2.35 -1.46 -4.88
CA SER A 114 3.42 -1.50 -3.88
C SER A 114 4.80 -1.60 -4.54
N TYR A 115 5.76 -0.84 -4.04
CA TYR A 115 7.18 -0.95 -4.39
C TYR A 115 7.96 -1.83 -3.40
N GLY A 116 7.26 -2.44 -2.45
CA GLY A 116 7.81 -3.32 -1.45
C GLY A 116 8.19 -2.63 -0.13
N ALA A 117 8.51 -3.46 0.83
CA ALA A 117 8.90 -3.04 2.17
C ALA A 117 10.26 -2.34 2.20
N ALA A 118 10.40 -1.35 3.05
CA ALA A 118 11.63 -0.62 3.33
C ALA A 118 11.88 -0.53 4.85
N PRO A 119 12.16 -1.65 5.52
CA PRO A 119 12.21 -1.71 7.00
C PRO A 119 13.26 -0.80 7.62
N ASN A 120 14.26 -0.39 6.85
CA ASN A 120 15.32 0.53 7.30
C ASN A 120 14.98 2.01 7.09
N ALA A 121 13.83 2.32 6.48
CA ALA A 121 13.41 3.69 6.21
C ALA A 121 12.79 4.38 7.44
N LEU A 122 12.52 3.65 8.53
CA LEU A 122 12.18 4.29 9.79
C LEU A 122 13.41 4.98 10.35
N PRO A 123 13.28 6.21 10.84
CA PRO A 123 14.40 6.97 11.35
C PRO A 123 15.16 6.21 12.45
N ARG A 124 16.45 5.99 12.22
CA ARG A 124 17.33 5.52 13.28
C ARG A 124 17.51 6.69 14.27
N GLN A 125 17.12 6.47 15.52
CA GLN A 125 17.37 7.33 16.69
C GLN A 125 17.79 8.79 16.35
N GLY A 126 16.86 9.71 16.41
CA GLY A 126 17.09 11.14 16.16
C GLY A 126 15.90 11.87 15.55
N TRP A 127 15.02 11.18 14.87
CA TRP A 127 13.88 11.75 14.15
C TRP A 127 12.64 11.95 15.00
N ALA A 128 12.59 11.39 16.19
CA ALA A 128 11.41 11.50 17.01
C ALA A 128 11.74 11.62 18.47
N SER A 129 11.85 12.84 18.89
CA SER A 129 11.66 13.23 20.29
C SER A 129 10.17 13.35 20.65
N GLY A 130 9.25 12.93 19.77
CA GLY A 130 7.81 13.11 19.96
C GLY A 130 7.10 11.89 20.56
N PRO A 131 5.97 12.10 21.27
CA PRO A 131 5.21 11.03 21.92
C PRO A 131 4.68 9.94 20.98
N ALA A 132 4.52 10.24 19.68
CA ALA A 132 4.03 9.29 18.69
C ALA A 132 5.00 8.12 18.43
N LEU A 133 6.31 8.33 18.51
CA LEU A 133 7.30 7.26 18.30
C LEU A 133 7.45 6.38 19.54
N PHE A 134 7.19 6.93 20.75
CA PHE A 134 7.13 6.10 21.97
C PHE A 134 5.97 5.11 21.91
N ALA A 135 4.87 5.45 21.26
CA ALA A 135 3.77 4.52 21.03
C ALA A 135 4.15 3.39 20.07
N LEU A 136 4.92 3.67 19.02
CA LEU A 136 5.42 2.66 18.06
C LEU A 136 6.52 1.78 18.66
N LYS A 137 7.40 2.33 19.52
CA LYS A 137 8.45 1.56 20.23
C LYS A 137 7.91 0.60 21.30
N ARG A 138 6.69 0.82 21.80
CA ARG A 138 6.05 -0.06 22.80
C ARG A 138 5.29 -1.24 22.21
N LEU A 139 5.13 -1.28 20.87
CA LEU A 139 4.62 -2.46 20.22
C LEU A 139 5.72 -3.53 20.21
N PRO A 140 5.41 -4.77 20.64
CA PRO A 140 6.40 -5.83 20.63
C PRO A 140 6.91 -6.04 19.19
N MET A 141 8.17 -5.68 18.94
CA MET A 141 8.86 -6.09 17.72
C MET A 141 9.03 -7.62 17.76
N PRO A 142 8.45 -8.39 16.84
CA PRO A 142 8.64 -8.41 15.41
C PRO A 142 7.41 -8.07 14.57
N SER A 143 6.36 -7.50 15.15
CA SER A 143 5.07 -7.29 14.48
C SER A 143 4.65 -5.81 14.32
N GLY A 144 5.60 -4.89 14.38
CA GLY A 144 5.30 -3.46 14.14
C GLY A 144 4.99 -3.14 12.67
N PRO A 145 4.34 -1.98 12.41
CA PRO A 145 4.08 -1.55 11.05
C PRO A 145 5.40 -1.33 10.28
N VAL A 146 5.45 -1.85 9.04
CA VAL A 146 6.65 -1.78 8.19
C VAL A 146 6.49 -0.68 7.15
N PRO A 147 7.42 0.29 7.05
CA PRO A 147 7.45 1.25 5.97
C PRO A 147 7.47 0.56 4.62
N THR A 148 6.61 1.01 3.72
CA THR A 148 6.41 0.42 2.41
C THR A 148 6.30 1.55 1.40
N GLY A 149 7.00 1.43 0.29
CA GLY A 149 6.83 2.32 -0.85
C GLY A 149 5.66 1.90 -1.72
N GLY A 150 5.15 2.84 -2.51
CA GLY A 150 4.05 2.55 -3.42
C GLY A 150 3.40 3.79 -4.01
N LEU A 151 2.56 3.54 -5.02
CA LEU A 151 1.70 4.53 -5.64
C LEU A 151 0.24 4.19 -5.34
N ALA A 152 -0.44 5.06 -4.60
CA ALA A 152 -1.88 5.02 -4.40
C ALA A 152 -2.58 6.01 -5.32
N VAL A 153 -3.71 5.61 -5.91
CA VAL A 153 -4.62 6.49 -6.65
C VAL A 153 -5.97 6.47 -5.94
N LEU A 154 -6.40 7.63 -5.48
CA LEU A 154 -7.59 7.80 -4.65
C LEU A 154 -8.58 8.72 -5.35
N ARG A 155 -9.89 8.39 -5.33
CA ARG A 155 -10.94 9.38 -5.54
C ARG A 155 -11.21 10.09 -4.23
N ILE A 156 -11.10 11.40 -4.25
CA ILE A 156 -11.29 12.25 -3.08
C ILE A 156 -12.36 13.30 -3.34
N ARG A 157 -12.90 13.83 -2.26
CA ARG A 157 -13.74 15.02 -2.27
C ARG A 157 -13.00 16.13 -1.56
N LEU A 158 -12.84 17.25 -2.22
CA LEU A 158 -12.37 18.49 -1.62
C LEU A 158 -13.61 19.26 -1.12
N ALA A 159 -13.64 19.55 0.17
CA ALA A 159 -14.71 20.29 0.82
C ALA A 159 -14.12 21.60 1.37
N PRO A 160 -14.20 22.71 0.62
CA PRO A 160 -13.72 24.00 1.07
C PRO A 160 -14.53 24.52 2.25
N LEU A 161 -13.92 25.39 3.07
CA LEU A 161 -14.65 26.07 4.15
C LEU A 161 -15.74 27.00 3.60
N GLN A 162 -15.58 27.46 2.37
CA GLN A 162 -16.57 28.27 1.67
C GLN A 162 -16.73 27.79 0.23
N GLY A 163 -17.98 27.63 -0.24
CA GLY A 163 -18.28 27.18 -1.59
C GLY A 163 -18.60 25.68 -1.72
N PRO A 164 -18.85 25.22 -2.94
CA PRO A 164 -19.24 23.84 -3.20
C PRO A 164 -18.05 22.88 -3.11
N SER A 165 -18.35 21.64 -2.69
CA SER A 165 -17.37 20.55 -2.77
C SER A 165 -17.09 20.15 -4.22
N ARG A 166 -15.87 19.67 -4.47
CA ARG A 166 -15.39 19.20 -5.78
C ARG A 166 -14.83 17.79 -5.67
N ASN A 167 -15.05 16.99 -6.70
CA ASN A 167 -14.38 15.69 -6.80
C ASN A 167 -12.98 15.89 -7.37
N ALA A 168 -12.07 15.01 -6.97
CA ALA A 168 -10.71 15.03 -7.47
C ALA A 168 -10.11 13.61 -7.44
N VAL A 169 -9.04 13.43 -8.19
CA VAL A 169 -8.16 12.26 -8.15
C VAL A 169 -6.85 12.69 -7.50
N LEU A 170 -6.50 12.05 -6.39
CA LEU A 170 -5.25 12.23 -5.69
C LEU A 170 -4.36 11.03 -5.96
N GLN A 171 -3.17 11.25 -6.51
CA GLN A 171 -2.10 10.28 -6.60
C GLN A 171 -1.11 10.56 -5.47
N VAL A 172 -0.72 9.52 -4.73
CA VAL A 172 0.25 9.59 -3.64
C VAL A 172 1.38 8.64 -3.95
N ASN A 173 2.58 9.16 -4.14
CA ASN A 173 3.78 8.40 -4.46
C ASN A 173 4.78 8.43 -3.29
N CYS A 174 4.97 7.28 -2.65
CA CYS A 174 6.00 7.09 -1.61
C CYS A 174 7.21 6.39 -2.24
N ALA A 175 8.32 7.11 -2.41
CA ALA A 175 9.51 6.65 -3.11
C ALA A 175 10.43 5.77 -2.24
N LEU A 176 9.86 4.77 -1.55
CA LEU A 176 10.57 3.76 -0.76
C LEU A 176 10.56 2.40 -1.48
N GLY A 177 11.44 1.49 -1.07
CA GLY A 177 11.51 0.13 -1.62
C GLY A 177 12.10 0.08 -3.04
N HIS A 178 11.52 -0.76 -3.91
CA HIS A 178 11.97 -0.94 -5.30
C HIS A 178 11.23 0.02 -6.25
N VAL A 179 11.59 1.29 -6.14
CA VAL A 179 10.92 2.36 -6.88
C VAL A 179 11.22 2.29 -8.38
N PRO A 180 10.21 2.28 -9.28
CA PRO A 180 10.43 2.45 -10.70
C PRO A 180 11.10 3.80 -11.01
N ARG A 181 12.00 3.84 -11.99
CA ARG A 181 12.79 5.06 -12.28
C ARG A 181 11.92 6.27 -12.58
N GLU A 182 10.80 6.05 -13.26
CA GLU A 182 9.82 7.09 -13.62
C GLU A 182 8.97 7.57 -12.42
N ARG A 183 9.15 6.96 -11.25
CA ARG A 183 8.43 7.26 -10.01
C ARG A 183 9.37 7.60 -8.85
N SER A 184 10.58 8.00 -9.15
CA SER A 184 11.62 8.28 -8.14
C SER A 184 11.36 9.53 -7.30
N VAL A 185 10.43 10.40 -7.72
CA VAL A 185 10.06 11.60 -6.97
C VAL A 185 8.92 11.28 -6.02
N GLU A 186 9.14 11.56 -4.73
CA GLU A 186 8.12 11.42 -3.68
C GLU A 186 7.19 12.62 -3.68
N GLY A 187 5.89 12.38 -3.45
CA GLY A 187 4.94 13.48 -3.34
C GLY A 187 3.53 13.11 -3.79
N ILE A 188 2.79 14.14 -4.18
CA ILE A 188 1.41 14.01 -4.64
C ILE A 188 1.19 14.68 -5.99
N ARG A 189 0.17 14.19 -6.69
CA ARG A 189 -0.44 14.85 -7.86
C ARG A 189 -1.94 14.91 -7.64
N LEU A 190 -2.56 16.01 -8.11
CA LEU A 190 -3.97 16.26 -7.90
C LEU A 190 -4.62 16.71 -9.21
N SER A 191 -5.67 15.99 -9.64
CA SER A 191 -6.51 16.39 -10.78
C SER A 191 -7.93 16.64 -10.27
N ILE A 192 -8.43 17.85 -10.44
CA ILE A 192 -9.73 18.31 -9.92
C ILE A 192 -10.73 18.32 -11.05
N GLU A 193 -11.89 17.70 -10.84
CA GLU A 193 -12.97 17.67 -11.82
C GLU A 193 -13.46 19.10 -12.15
N GLY A 194 -13.51 19.40 -13.45
CA GLY A 194 -13.93 20.73 -13.94
C GLY A 194 -12.84 21.82 -13.85
N ASN A 195 -11.64 21.50 -13.37
CA ASN A 195 -10.50 22.41 -13.39
C ASN A 195 -9.61 22.11 -14.62
N ALA A 196 -9.26 23.15 -15.39
CA ALA A 196 -8.35 23.01 -16.53
C ALA A 196 -6.89 22.85 -16.09
N ASN A 197 -6.55 23.25 -14.86
CA ASN A 197 -5.20 23.11 -14.31
C ASN A 197 -5.02 21.71 -13.71
N ASP A 198 -3.98 21.02 -14.17
CA ASP A 198 -3.52 19.76 -13.59
C ASP A 198 -2.34 20.06 -12.65
N PHE A 199 -2.44 19.61 -11.39
CA PHE A 199 -1.40 19.76 -10.38
C PHE A 199 -0.53 18.51 -10.43
N SER A 200 0.23 18.39 -11.52
CA SER A 200 1.03 17.20 -11.85
C SER A 200 2.50 17.30 -11.46
N GLU A 201 2.96 18.47 -11.03
CA GLU A 201 4.32 18.64 -10.55
C GLU A 201 4.36 18.31 -9.05
N GLU A 202 5.14 17.28 -8.69
CA GLU A 202 5.40 16.96 -7.29
C GLU A 202 6.26 18.07 -6.68
N GLY A 203 5.78 18.62 -5.58
CA GLY A 203 6.48 19.61 -4.78
C GLY A 203 7.28 19.00 -3.63
N SER A 204 7.37 19.74 -2.53
CA SER A 204 7.96 19.29 -1.28
C SER A 204 6.97 18.43 -0.46
N GLY A 205 7.46 17.81 0.59
CA GLY A 205 6.69 17.09 1.58
C GLY A 205 6.94 15.58 1.58
N ARG A 206 6.53 14.92 2.65
CA ARG A 206 6.76 13.49 2.85
C ARG A 206 5.46 12.72 2.89
N VAL A 207 5.51 11.54 2.30
CA VAL A 207 4.42 10.56 2.33
C VAL A 207 4.96 9.20 2.77
N MET A 208 4.13 8.39 3.40
CA MET A 208 4.52 7.04 3.80
C MET A 208 3.32 6.11 3.83
N PHE A 209 3.54 4.88 3.38
CA PHE A 209 2.65 3.77 3.66
C PHE A 209 3.30 2.89 4.73
N LEU A 210 2.49 2.47 5.71
CA LEU A 210 2.93 1.51 6.70
C LEU A 210 2.06 0.26 6.54
N SER A 211 2.68 -0.86 6.19
CA SER A 211 2.00 -2.15 6.20
C SER A 211 1.64 -2.52 7.63
N THR A 212 0.36 -2.82 7.88
CA THR A 212 -0.13 -3.18 9.21
C THR A 212 -0.02 -4.69 9.49
N ARG A 213 0.33 -5.49 8.49
CA ARG A 213 0.70 -6.90 8.70
C ARG A 213 2.19 -7.02 8.96
N PRO A 214 2.60 -7.75 10.00
CA PRO A 214 3.95 -8.25 10.07
C PRO A 214 4.13 -9.19 8.87
N GLU A 215 5.12 -8.91 8.02
CA GLU A 215 5.67 -9.97 7.20
C GLU A 215 6.11 -11.05 8.18
N VAL A 216 5.40 -12.18 8.21
CA VAL A 216 5.92 -13.40 8.82
C VAL A 216 7.13 -13.74 7.95
N SER A 217 8.30 -13.25 8.37
CA SER A 217 9.57 -13.61 7.79
C SER A 217 9.66 -15.13 7.91
N ALA A 218 9.35 -15.81 6.81
CA ALA A 218 9.49 -17.25 6.69
C ALA A 218 10.97 -17.59 6.71
N ALA A 219 11.59 -17.52 7.88
CA ALA A 219 12.91 -18.07 8.14
C ALA A 219 13.14 -18.22 9.65
N VAL A 220 12.24 -18.80 10.38
CA VAL A 220 12.66 -19.58 11.52
C VAL A 220 13.14 -20.92 10.93
N LYS A 221 14.42 -20.98 10.52
CA LYS A 221 15.10 -22.27 10.42
C LYS A 221 14.92 -22.95 11.76
N THR A 222 14.08 -23.98 11.77
CA THR A 222 13.99 -24.92 12.88
C THR A 222 15.43 -25.27 13.25
N PRO A 223 15.87 -25.10 14.52
CA PRO A 223 17.18 -25.56 14.92
C PRO A 223 17.24 -27.06 14.57
N GLN A 224 18.18 -27.43 13.70
CA GLN A 224 18.49 -28.83 13.49
C GLN A 224 18.81 -29.37 14.88
N GLN A 225 17.99 -30.30 15.32
CA GLN A 225 18.18 -31.05 16.54
C GLN A 225 19.52 -31.77 16.38
N GLU A 226 20.54 -31.28 17.09
CA GLU A 226 21.86 -31.87 17.15
C GLU A 226 21.70 -33.30 17.64
N PRO A 227 22.23 -34.29 16.93
CA PRO A 227 22.13 -35.68 17.39
C PRO A 227 22.78 -35.81 18.77
N ALA A 228 22.09 -36.47 19.67
CA ALA A 228 22.54 -36.70 21.03
C ALA A 228 23.94 -37.35 21.00
N PRO A 229 24.89 -36.92 21.86
CA PRO A 229 26.21 -37.52 21.92
C PRO A 229 26.09 -38.98 22.36
N ASP A 230 26.77 -39.84 21.60
CA ASP A 230 26.85 -41.26 21.86
C ASP A 230 27.27 -41.54 23.31
N SER A 231 26.53 -42.45 23.93
CA SER A 231 26.72 -42.91 25.30
C SER A 231 28.12 -43.43 25.47
N VAL A 232 28.95 -42.72 26.24
CA VAL A 232 30.30 -43.18 26.64
C VAL A 232 30.12 -44.40 27.54
N GLU A 233 30.49 -45.55 27.01
CA GLU A 233 30.57 -46.84 27.73
C GLU A 233 31.66 -46.77 28.77
N LEU A 234 31.33 -46.87 30.07
CA LEU A 234 32.25 -46.89 31.18
C LEU A 234 32.95 -48.25 31.23
N PRO A 235 34.29 -48.31 31.33
CA PRO A 235 35.02 -49.58 31.46
C PRO A 235 34.74 -50.22 32.81
N SER A 236 34.28 -51.48 32.77
CA SER A 236 34.11 -52.36 33.93
C SER A 236 35.49 -52.70 34.57
N THR A 237 35.71 -52.22 35.78
CA THR A 237 36.83 -52.63 36.60
C THR A 237 36.55 -53.96 37.29
N ARG A 238 37.41 -54.92 37.02
CA ARG A 238 37.59 -56.12 37.86
C ARG A 238 38.74 -55.87 38.88
#